data_761e050908a72e6363e51e0f8dd565b5
#
_entry.id   761e050908a72e6363e51e0f8dd565b5
#
_cell.length_a   1.000
_cell.length_b   1.000
_cell.length_c   1.000
_cell.angle_alpha   90.00
_cell.angle_beta   90.00
_cell.angle_gamma   90.00
#
_symmetry.space_group_name_H-M   'P 1'
#
loop_
_entity.id
_entity.type
_entity.pdbx_description
1 polymer ?
#
loop_
_entity_poly.entity_id
_entity_poly.type
_entity_poly.pdbx_seq_one_letter_code
_entity_poly.pdbx_strand_id
1 'polypeptide(L)'
;MKKIIKLLTSLTVILALVLTTTVTASAATISKKKVNLYVGQATTLKIKGTTSKVKWSTSKKSVATVSSKGKVTAKKAGVAKITGKVNGRKYTCTVTVKEQVGSRQKPADPTKGVTIENYTGKYSFKLDNVYRHADAVNKVKELGAWEFCDYQYEKKEVGTDLLVMEFSAKAISGFNDYALNDTYIINWCRNYNETATAAIDDFSLLFCSDKNINNLSLFGGGEGTFYFCAFVPDDLTTFTQYQTTKSFDKYWIKFNI
;
A
#
# COMPACT_ATOMS: atom_id res chain seq x y z
N MET A 1 -33.22 49.92 60.99
CA MET A 1 -32.08 49.87 60.08
C MET A 1 -31.28 48.57 60.15
N LYS A 2 -30.81 48.07 61.29
CA LYS A 2 -29.96 46.84 61.36
C LYS A 2 -30.65 45.54 60.85
N LYS A 3 -31.97 45.36 60.96
CA LYS A 3 -32.70 44.19 60.47
C LYS A 3 -32.89 44.18 58.96
N ILE A 4 -33.09 45.35 58.33
CA ILE A 4 -33.23 45.51 56.89
C ILE A 4 -31.91 45.24 56.15
N ILE A 5 -30.78 45.69 56.73
CA ILE A 5 -29.43 45.48 56.21
C ILE A 5 -29.09 43.95 56.20
N LYS A 6 -29.46 43.21 57.26
CA LYS A 6 -29.26 41.76 57.30
C LYS A 6 -30.11 41.01 56.25
N LEU A 7 -31.33 41.50 55.94
CA LEU A 7 -32.18 40.88 54.95
C LEU A 7 -31.68 41.14 53.53
N LEU A 8 -31.16 42.35 53.24
CA LEU A 8 -30.55 42.72 51.96
C LEU A 8 -29.26 41.99 51.71
N THR A 9 -28.42 41.80 52.71
CA THR A 9 -27.18 41.02 52.54
C THR A 9 -27.41 39.54 52.35
N SER A 10 -28.47 38.96 53.00
CA SER A 10 -28.86 37.58 52.75
C SER A 10 -29.46 37.35 51.34
N LEU A 11 -30.21 38.31 50.81
CA LEU A 11 -30.79 38.24 49.46
C LEU A 11 -29.72 38.37 48.38
N THR A 12 -28.69 39.20 48.59
CA THR A 12 -27.58 39.34 47.62
C THR A 12 -26.68 38.11 47.60
N VAL A 13 -26.47 37.42 48.73
CA VAL A 13 -25.70 36.18 48.79
C VAL A 13 -26.43 35.03 48.10
N ILE A 14 -27.74 34.92 48.26
CA ILE A 14 -28.59 33.92 47.59
C ILE A 14 -28.64 34.19 46.07
N LEU A 15 -28.74 35.45 45.64
CA LEU A 15 -28.71 35.82 44.23
C LEU A 15 -27.35 35.58 43.58
N ALA A 16 -26.24 35.78 44.30
CA ALA A 16 -24.90 35.47 43.85
C ALA A 16 -24.62 33.95 43.72
N LEU A 17 -25.25 33.13 44.57
CA LEU A 17 -25.11 31.66 44.50
C LEU A 17 -25.89 31.02 43.36
N VAL A 18 -26.97 31.67 42.85
CA VAL A 18 -27.76 31.17 41.76
C VAL A 18 -27.13 31.50 40.39
N LEU A 19 -26.18 32.44 40.30
CA LEU A 19 -25.56 32.87 39.04
C LEU A 19 -24.33 32.04 38.59
N THR A 20 -23.94 30.97 39.32
CA THR A 20 -22.63 30.34 39.08
C THR A 20 -22.69 28.91 38.57
N THR A 21 -23.81 28.41 38.06
CA THR A 21 -23.82 27.07 37.41
C THR A 21 -24.52 27.04 36.07
N THR A 22 -24.15 27.88 35.15
CA THR A 22 -24.30 27.52 33.77
C THR A 22 -23.21 26.54 33.42
N VAL A 23 -23.33 25.29 33.85
CA VAL A 23 -22.60 24.18 33.26
C VAL A 23 -23.11 24.10 31.82
N THR A 24 -22.40 24.73 30.90
CA THR A 24 -22.61 24.51 29.48
C THR A 24 -22.29 23.04 29.24
N ALA A 25 -23.33 22.20 29.29
CA ALA A 25 -23.23 20.80 28.89
C ALA A 25 -22.86 20.79 27.40
N SER A 26 -21.55 20.71 27.12
CA SER A 26 -21.10 20.55 25.75
C SER A 26 -21.79 19.32 25.15
N ALA A 27 -22.56 19.54 24.09
CA ALA A 27 -23.28 18.46 23.44
C ALA A 27 -22.29 17.37 23.00
N ALA A 28 -22.54 16.13 23.41
CA ALA A 28 -21.67 15.02 23.06
C ALA A 28 -21.61 14.87 21.53
N THR A 29 -20.38 14.70 21.00
CA THR A 29 -20.11 14.59 19.56
C THR A 29 -19.10 13.50 19.28
N ILE A 30 -19.23 12.85 18.12
CA ILE A 30 -18.22 11.90 17.66
C ILE A 30 -17.04 12.63 17.01
N SER A 31 -15.83 12.20 17.31
CA SER A 31 -14.58 12.84 16.85
C SER A 31 -14.42 12.90 15.33
N LYS A 32 -14.99 11.92 14.61
CA LYS A 32 -14.97 11.84 13.15
C LYS A 32 -16.29 11.26 12.66
N LYS A 33 -16.95 11.91 11.69
CA LYS A 33 -18.20 11.42 11.07
C LYS A 33 -17.95 10.51 9.86
N LYS A 34 -16.80 10.70 9.19
CA LYS A 34 -16.32 9.87 8.07
C LYS A 34 -14.84 9.59 8.24
N VAL A 35 -14.40 8.39 7.85
CA VAL A 35 -13.01 7.94 7.88
C VAL A 35 -12.75 7.07 6.66
N ASN A 36 -11.66 7.33 5.97
CA ASN A 36 -11.13 6.46 4.92
C ASN A 36 -9.89 5.73 5.49
N LEU A 37 -9.86 4.42 5.32
CA LEU A 37 -8.75 3.56 5.75
C LEU A 37 -8.41 2.61 4.60
N TYR A 38 -7.16 2.19 4.55
CA TYR A 38 -6.77 1.01 3.80
C TYR A 38 -6.82 -0.24 4.68
N VAL A 39 -6.98 -1.41 4.06
CA VAL A 39 -6.94 -2.70 4.76
C VAL A 39 -5.68 -2.78 5.64
N GLY A 40 -5.84 -3.22 6.88
CA GLY A 40 -4.77 -3.26 7.89
C GLY A 40 -4.62 -1.98 8.73
N GLN A 41 -5.06 -0.82 8.24
CA GLN A 41 -4.96 0.42 8.98
C GLN A 41 -5.96 0.50 10.14
N ALA A 42 -5.64 1.34 11.11
CA ALA A 42 -6.49 1.58 12.27
C ALA A 42 -6.58 3.07 12.62
N THR A 43 -7.70 3.44 13.24
CA THR A 43 -7.92 4.78 13.82
C THR A 43 -8.70 4.67 15.12
N THR A 44 -8.63 5.69 15.96
CA THR A 44 -9.41 5.72 17.19
C THR A 44 -10.51 6.77 17.09
N LEU A 45 -11.75 6.34 17.34
CA LEU A 45 -12.90 7.21 17.48
C LEU A 45 -13.15 7.51 18.97
N LYS A 46 -13.58 8.72 19.27
CA LYS A 46 -13.94 9.17 20.62
C LYS A 46 -15.29 9.89 20.57
N ILE A 47 -16.06 9.79 21.64
CA ILE A 47 -17.20 10.69 21.88
C ILE A 47 -16.70 11.77 22.81
N LYS A 48 -16.69 13.02 22.35
CA LYS A 48 -16.32 14.21 23.12
C LYS A 48 -17.55 14.71 23.89
N GLY A 49 -17.35 15.45 25.00
CA GLY A 49 -18.43 16.02 25.81
C GLY A 49 -19.17 14.98 26.67
N THR A 50 -18.51 13.87 27.01
CA THR A 50 -19.04 12.86 27.96
C THR A 50 -17.90 12.14 28.69
N THR A 51 -18.14 11.81 29.94
CA THR A 51 -17.29 10.93 30.76
C THR A 51 -17.88 9.52 30.88
N SER A 52 -19.10 9.30 30.39
CA SER A 52 -19.79 8.02 30.45
C SER A 52 -19.16 6.99 29.53
N LYS A 53 -19.23 5.71 29.93
CA LYS A 53 -18.73 4.59 29.14
C LYS A 53 -19.48 4.48 27.81
N VAL A 54 -18.72 4.45 26.70
CA VAL A 54 -19.25 4.29 25.35
C VAL A 54 -19.34 2.81 24.99
N LYS A 55 -20.51 2.35 24.50
CA LYS A 55 -20.68 1.03 23.90
C LYS A 55 -20.50 1.14 22.39
N TRP A 56 -19.41 0.54 21.88
CA TRP A 56 -19.08 0.57 20.46
C TRP A 56 -19.64 -0.66 19.72
N SER A 57 -20.07 -0.46 18.49
CA SER A 57 -20.51 -1.53 17.58
C SER A 57 -20.19 -1.19 16.12
N THR A 58 -20.16 -2.21 15.27
CA THR A 58 -19.99 -2.08 13.82
C THR A 58 -21.12 -2.75 13.07
N SER A 59 -21.52 -2.20 11.94
CA SER A 59 -22.55 -2.78 11.06
C SER A 59 -22.03 -3.96 10.23
N LYS A 60 -20.69 -4.03 9.99
CA LYS A 60 -20.05 -5.10 9.19
C LYS A 60 -18.68 -5.43 9.77
N LYS A 61 -18.61 -6.48 10.61
CA LYS A 61 -17.36 -6.95 11.25
C LYS A 61 -16.32 -7.43 10.23
N SER A 62 -16.74 -7.94 9.09
CA SER A 62 -15.87 -8.35 7.99
C SER A 62 -15.14 -7.17 7.33
N VAL A 63 -15.73 -5.98 7.31
CA VAL A 63 -15.14 -4.76 6.74
C VAL A 63 -14.26 -4.04 7.76
N ALA A 64 -14.82 -3.78 8.95
CA ALA A 64 -14.08 -3.11 10.03
C ALA A 64 -14.58 -3.57 11.40
N THR A 65 -13.64 -3.76 12.33
CA THR A 65 -13.93 -4.05 13.73
C THR A 65 -13.71 -2.81 14.59
N VAL A 66 -14.36 -2.78 15.78
CA VAL A 66 -14.12 -1.71 16.76
C VAL A 66 -13.96 -2.32 18.16
N SER A 67 -12.96 -1.85 18.89
CA SER A 67 -12.72 -2.26 20.28
C SER A 67 -13.58 -1.46 21.26
N SER A 68 -13.63 -1.91 22.52
CA SER A 68 -14.29 -1.18 23.62
C SER A 68 -13.71 0.22 23.85
N LYS A 69 -12.44 0.45 23.48
CA LYS A 69 -11.75 1.76 23.55
C LYS A 69 -11.95 2.63 22.30
N GLY A 70 -12.78 2.20 21.33
CA GLY A 70 -13.05 2.93 20.09
C GLY A 70 -11.96 2.82 19.02
N LYS A 71 -10.97 1.90 19.16
CA LYS A 71 -10.01 1.61 18.09
C LYS A 71 -10.71 0.82 16.99
N VAL A 72 -10.83 1.43 15.82
CA VAL A 72 -11.37 0.85 14.60
C VAL A 72 -10.22 0.26 13.80
N THR A 73 -10.34 -1.00 13.36
CA THR A 73 -9.36 -1.69 12.51
C THR A 73 -10.02 -2.12 11.21
N ALA A 74 -9.46 -1.71 10.08
CA ALA A 74 -9.90 -2.06 8.74
C ALA A 74 -9.49 -3.51 8.41
N LYS A 75 -10.43 -4.34 7.93
CA LYS A 75 -10.22 -5.78 7.65
C LYS A 75 -10.33 -6.12 6.16
N LYS A 76 -11.33 -5.59 5.48
CA LYS A 76 -11.59 -5.86 4.05
C LYS A 76 -12.21 -4.63 3.41
N ALA A 77 -11.98 -4.42 2.12
CA ALA A 77 -12.58 -3.33 1.37
C ALA A 77 -14.12 -3.34 1.47
N GLY A 78 -14.70 -2.15 1.58
CA GLY A 78 -16.12 -1.94 1.72
C GLY A 78 -16.46 -0.77 2.64
N VAL A 79 -17.75 -0.66 3.00
CA VAL A 79 -18.24 0.39 3.90
C VAL A 79 -18.84 -0.23 5.13
N ALA A 80 -18.45 0.27 6.31
CA ALA A 80 -19.03 -0.08 7.60
C ALA A 80 -19.42 1.19 8.37
N LYS A 81 -20.53 1.12 9.12
CA LYS A 81 -20.96 2.16 10.04
C LYS A 81 -20.52 1.76 11.45
N ILE A 82 -19.68 2.57 12.08
CA ILE A 82 -19.29 2.41 13.47
C ILE A 82 -20.19 3.28 14.32
N THR A 83 -20.77 2.69 15.36
CA THR A 83 -21.72 3.36 16.26
C THR A 83 -21.19 3.33 17.69
N GLY A 84 -21.06 4.50 18.30
CA GLY A 84 -20.87 4.65 19.74
C GLY A 84 -22.19 5.03 20.39
N LYS A 85 -22.67 4.20 21.36
CA LYS A 85 -23.87 4.49 22.17
C LYS A 85 -23.45 4.93 23.55
N VAL A 86 -23.94 6.09 23.98
CA VAL A 86 -23.72 6.66 25.31
C VAL A 86 -24.97 7.39 25.76
N ASN A 87 -25.41 7.16 27.02
CA ASN A 87 -26.61 7.76 27.62
C ASN A 87 -27.85 7.65 26.68
N GLY A 88 -28.07 6.46 26.11
CA GLY A 88 -29.21 6.21 25.20
C GLY A 88 -29.01 6.75 23.76
N ARG A 89 -28.13 7.73 23.54
CA ARG A 89 -27.91 8.37 22.23
C ARG A 89 -26.88 7.62 21.38
N LYS A 90 -27.06 7.63 20.06
CA LYS A 90 -26.19 6.99 19.06
C LYS A 90 -25.41 8.05 18.29
N TYR A 91 -24.09 7.82 18.15
CA TYR A 91 -23.17 8.64 17.38
C TYR A 91 -22.49 7.75 16.35
N THR A 92 -22.56 8.12 15.08
CA THR A 92 -22.10 7.25 13.99
C THR A 92 -20.95 7.86 13.22
N CYS A 93 -20.03 6.97 12.78
CA CYS A 93 -18.96 7.26 11.84
C CYS A 93 -19.07 6.29 10.66
N THR A 94 -19.08 6.79 9.43
CA THR A 94 -18.96 5.97 8.23
C THR A 94 -17.48 5.72 7.97
N VAL A 95 -17.09 4.44 7.94
CA VAL A 95 -15.75 3.99 7.65
C VAL A 95 -15.73 3.36 6.28
N THR A 96 -15.03 3.96 5.34
CA THR A 96 -14.77 3.41 4.00
C THR A 96 -13.40 2.76 4.02
N VAL A 97 -13.34 1.46 3.80
CA VAL A 97 -12.10 0.70 3.69
C VAL A 97 -11.84 0.45 2.21
N LYS A 98 -10.63 0.80 1.76
CA LYS A 98 -10.15 0.54 0.40
C LYS A 98 -9.02 -0.49 0.46
N GLU A 99 -8.89 -1.32 -0.56
CA GLU A 99 -7.67 -2.07 -0.77
C GLU A 99 -6.60 -1.14 -1.32
N GLN A 100 -5.40 -1.26 -0.79
CA GLN A 100 -4.25 -0.54 -1.32
C GLN A 100 -3.67 -1.38 -2.46
N VAL A 101 -3.68 -0.85 -3.67
CA VAL A 101 -2.95 -1.44 -4.80
C VAL A 101 -1.46 -1.49 -4.43
N GLY A 102 -0.80 -2.59 -4.72
CA GLY A 102 0.56 -2.86 -4.26
C GLY A 102 0.63 -3.52 -2.87
N SER A 103 -0.52 -3.82 -2.23
CA SER A 103 -0.54 -4.70 -1.06
C SER A 103 -0.37 -6.16 -1.48
N ARG A 104 0.04 -7.02 -0.52
CA ARG A 104 0.16 -8.46 -0.77
C ARG A 104 -1.15 -9.10 -1.24
N GLN A 105 -2.29 -8.63 -0.70
CA GLN A 105 -3.63 -9.14 -1.05
C GLN A 105 -4.14 -8.56 -2.37
N LYS A 106 -3.57 -7.45 -2.82
CA LYS A 106 -3.88 -6.80 -4.09
C LYS A 106 -2.61 -6.25 -4.71
N PRO A 107 -1.77 -7.12 -5.27
CA PRO A 107 -0.57 -6.69 -5.97
C PRO A 107 -0.89 -5.73 -7.12
N ALA A 108 0.03 -4.87 -7.45
CA ALA A 108 -0.08 -4.02 -8.63
C ALA A 108 0.07 -4.87 -9.90
N ASP A 109 -0.66 -4.48 -10.92
CA ASP A 109 -0.54 -5.01 -12.27
C ASP A 109 0.44 -4.12 -13.05
N PRO A 110 1.62 -4.62 -13.42
CA PRO A 110 2.64 -3.80 -14.08
C PRO A 110 2.26 -3.39 -15.50
N THR A 111 1.32 -4.08 -16.16
CA THR A 111 0.85 -3.68 -17.51
C THR A 111 0.06 -2.35 -17.49
N LYS A 112 -0.42 -1.93 -16.33
CA LYS A 112 -1.13 -0.65 -16.11
C LYS A 112 -0.21 0.49 -15.68
N GLY A 113 1.09 0.21 -15.58
CA GLY A 113 2.07 1.12 -15.04
C GLY A 113 2.10 1.14 -13.51
N VAL A 114 3.29 1.12 -12.98
CA VAL A 114 3.58 1.14 -11.54
C VAL A 114 4.46 2.35 -11.25
N THR A 115 4.14 3.07 -10.19
CA THR A 115 4.98 4.16 -9.70
C THR A 115 5.41 3.87 -8.26
N ILE A 116 6.69 3.95 -7.99
CA ILE A 116 7.30 3.68 -6.70
C ILE A 116 8.18 4.87 -6.29
N GLU A 117 8.20 5.17 -5.01
CA GLU A 117 9.16 6.07 -4.39
C GLU A 117 9.97 5.29 -3.34
N ASN A 118 11.29 5.28 -3.51
CA ASN A 118 12.24 4.69 -2.57
C ASN A 118 13.24 5.75 -2.07
N TYR A 119 14.32 5.35 -1.41
CA TYR A 119 15.32 6.28 -0.89
C TYR A 119 16.09 7.02 -1.97
N THR A 120 16.31 6.37 -3.12
CA THR A 120 17.09 6.93 -4.22
C THR A 120 16.25 7.93 -5.01
N GLY A 121 14.95 7.67 -5.17
CA GLY A 121 14.10 8.55 -5.93
C GLY A 121 12.71 7.98 -6.20
N LYS A 122 11.99 8.66 -7.07
CA LYS A 122 10.68 8.26 -7.59
C LYS A 122 10.81 7.85 -9.05
N TYR A 123 10.27 6.69 -9.37
CA TYR A 123 10.31 6.13 -10.72
C TYR A 123 9.00 5.45 -11.08
N SER A 124 8.78 5.28 -12.37
CA SER A 124 7.68 4.47 -12.87
C SER A 124 8.19 3.49 -13.91
N PHE A 125 7.45 2.39 -14.06
CA PHE A 125 7.68 1.41 -15.10
C PHE A 125 6.37 0.76 -15.52
N LYS A 126 6.37 0.16 -16.70
CA LYS A 126 5.26 -0.59 -17.26
C LYS A 126 5.81 -1.82 -17.97
N LEU A 127 5.17 -2.98 -17.74
CA LEU A 127 5.42 -4.18 -18.54
C LEU A 127 4.68 -4.04 -19.86
N ASP A 128 5.43 -3.96 -20.95
CA ASP A 128 4.88 -3.76 -22.28
C ASP A 128 4.62 -5.08 -23.00
N ASN A 129 5.60 -6.01 -22.94
CA ASN A 129 5.49 -7.31 -23.60
C ASN A 129 6.12 -8.43 -22.75
N VAL A 130 5.64 -9.65 -23.00
CA VAL A 130 6.18 -10.90 -22.45
C VAL A 130 6.37 -11.87 -23.60
N TYR A 131 7.57 -12.45 -23.68
CA TYR A 131 7.94 -13.42 -24.68
C TYR A 131 8.35 -14.72 -24.00
N ARG A 132 7.88 -15.87 -24.49
CA ARG A 132 8.18 -17.21 -23.97
C ARG A 132 8.64 -18.12 -25.11
N HIS A 133 9.34 -19.18 -24.75
CA HIS A 133 9.75 -20.24 -25.68
C HIS A 133 10.45 -19.68 -26.92
N ALA A 134 10.01 -20.08 -28.11
CA ALA A 134 10.59 -19.65 -29.38
C ALA A 134 10.53 -18.13 -29.58
N ASP A 135 9.48 -17.47 -29.11
CA ASP A 135 9.34 -16.00 -29.23
C ASP A 135 10.37 -15.27 -28.37
N ALA A 136 10.71 -15.81 -27.18
CA ALA A 136 11.79 -15.27 -26.35
C ALA A 136 13.16 -15.41 -27.05
N VAL A 137 13.44 -16.57 -27.64
CA VAL A 137 14.67 -16.80 -28.42
C VAL A 137 14.76 -15.83 -29.61
N ASN A 138 13.66 -15.68 -30.35
CA ASN A 138 13.59 -14.76 -31.48
C ASN A 138 13.81 -13.31 -31.05
N LYS A 139 13.24 -12.93 -29.90
CA LYS A 139 13.43 -11.57 -29.35
C LYS A 139 14.89 -11.30 -28.96
N VAL A 140 15.57 -12.25 -28.33
CA VAL A 140 16.99 -12.09 -28.00
C VAL A 140 17.87 -12.01 -29.28
N LYS A 141 17.53 -12.76 -30.32
CA LYS A 141 18.19 -12.67 -31.63
C LYS A 141 17.96 -11.30 -32.28
N GLU A 142 16.72 -10.81 -32.30
CA GLU A 142 16.35 -9.47 -32.79
C GLU A 142 17.16 -8.36 -32.09
N LEU A 143 17.37 -8.49 -30.78
CA LEU A 143 18.16 -7.56 -29.98
C LEU A 143 19.68 -7.68 -30.26
N GLY A 144 20.10 -8.65 -31.09
CA GLY A 144 21.50 -8.91 -31.44
C GLY A 144 22.33 -9.43 -30.28
N ALA A 145 21.69 -10.09 -29.32
CA ALA A 145 22.33 -10.59 -28.09
C ALA A 145 22.49 -12.12 -28.06
N TRP A 146 22.00 -12.83 -29.08
CA TRP A 146 21.97 -14.30 -29.07
C TRP A 146 23.35 -14.93 -29.05
N GLU A 147 24.33 -14.38 -29.75
CA GLU A 147 25.72 -14.90 -29.79
C GLU A 147 26.38 -14.97 -28.40
N PHE A 148 25.88 -14.20 -27.43
CA PHE A 148 26.34 -14.19 -26.05
C PHE A 148 25.52 -15.07 -25.13
N CYS A 149 24.35 -15.52 -25.58
CA CYS A 149 23.33 -16.21 -24.77
C CYS A 149 23.14 -17.67 -25.15
N ASP A 150 23.51 -18.08 -26.35
CA ASP A 150 23.29 -19.43 -26.89
C ASP A 150 23.86 -20.53 -26.00
N TYR A 151 25.09 -20.37 -25.52
CA TYR A 151 25.70 -21.32 -24.61
C TYR A 151 24.91 -21.50 -23.30
N GLN A 152 24.38 -20.42 -22.73
CA GLN A 152 23.59 -20.49 -21.51
C GLN A 152 22.24 -21.15 -21.78
N TYR A 153 21.66 -20.90 -22.95
CA TYR A 153 20.41 -21.53 -23.38
C TYR A 153 20.56 -23.05 -23.58
N GLU A 154 21.66 -23.49 -24.17
CA GLU A 154 21.98 -24.92 -24.32
C GLU A 154 22.22 -25.62 -22.98
N LYS A 155 22.69 -24.91 -21.96
CA LYS A 155 22.97 -25.42 -20.63
C LYS A 155 21.87 -25.20 -19.61
N LYS A 156 20.72 -24.68 -20.03
CA LYS A 156 19.59 -24.45 -19.12
C LYS A 156 19.14 -25.74 -18.45
N GLU A 157 18.59 -25.61 -17.27
CA GLU A 157 18.06 -26.77 -16.52
C GLU A 157 16.85 -27.37 -17.25
N VAL A 158 16.71 -28.70 -17.14
CA VAL A 158 15.56 -29.43 -17.70
C VAL A 158 14.29 -28.98 -16.96
N GLY A 159 13.23 -28.66 -17.72
CA GLY A 159 11.98 -28.15 -17.17
C GLY A 159 11.99 -26.63 -16.98
N THR A 160 13.03 -25.94 -17.51
CA THR A 160 13.02 -24.49 -17.58
C THR A 160 13.10 -23.99 -19.03
N ASP A 161 12.57 -22.81 -19.28
CA ASP A 161 12.70 -22.14 -20.57
C ASP A 161 12.88 -20.62 -20.42
N LEU A 162 13.28 -20.00 -21.54
CA LEU A 162 13.58 -18.57 -21.59
C LEU A 162 12.32 -17.74 -21.47
N LEU A 163 12.36 -16.79 -20.55
CA LEU A 163 11.41 -15.69 -20.40
C LEU A 163 12.13 -14.39 -20.78
N VAL A 164 11.50 -13.59 -21.64
CA VAL A 164 11.90 -12.20 -21.88
C VAL A 164 10.72 -11.29 -21.55
N MET A 165 10.94 -10.31 -20.70
CA MET A 165 9.96 -9.26 -20.37
C MET A 165 10.52 -7.91 -20.83
N GLU A 166 9.71 -7.18 -21.59
CA GLU A 166 10.03 -5.84 -22.07
C GLU A 166 9.35 -4.79 -21.22
N PHE A 167 10.11 -3.81 -20.77
CA PHE A 167 9.62 -2.74 -19.91
C PHE A 167 9.97 -1.36 -20.45
N SER A 168 9.02 -0.43 -20.38
CA SER A 168 9.30 1.00 -20.39
C SER A 168 9.46 1.51 -18.98
N ALA A 169 10.43 2.38 -18.74
CA ALA A 169 10.73 2.94 -17.43
C ALA A 169 11.06 4.43 -17.50
N LYS A 170 10.80 5.14 -16.40
CA LYS A 170 11.10 6.57 -16.25
C LYS A 170 11.59 6.88 -14.85
N ALA A 171 12.74 7.55 -14.75
CA ALA A 171 13.22 8.17 -13.52
C ALA A 171 12.53 9.53 -13.34
N ILE A 172 11.54 9.64 -12.46
CA ILE A 172 10.67 10.82 -12.31
C ILE A 172 11.37 11.93 -11.53
N SER A 173 12.01 11.57 -10.39
CA SER A 173 12.76 12.50 -9.54
C SER A 173 13.74 11.74 -8.65
N GLY A 174 14.78 12.41 -8.18
CA GLY A 174 15.93 11.73 -7.58
C GLY A 174 16.81 11.14 -8.68
N PHE A 175 17.58 10.11 -8.37
CA PHE A 175 18.51 9.46 -9.31
C PHE A 175 19.52 10.43 -9.92
N ASN A 176 20.03 11.36 -9.09
CA ASN A 176 21.02 12.35 -9.52
C ASN A 176 22.46 11.76 -9.47
N ASP A 177 22.73 11.02 -8.39
CA ASP A 177 24.05 10.42 -8.13
C ASP A 177 24.11 8.93 -8.50
N TYR A 178 22.92 8.27 -8.51
CA TYR A 178 22.75 6.86 -8.86
C TYR A 178 21.66 6.74 -9.92
N ALA A 179 21.95 5.99 -10.97
CA ALA A 179 20.95 5.72 -12.01
C ALA A 179 19.84 4.79 -11.52
N LEU A 180 18.64 5.00 -12.03
CA LEU A 180 17.60 3.96 -12.01
C LEU A 180 18.08 2.82 -12.90
N ASN A 181 18.19 1.64 -12.36
CA ASN A 181 18.57 0.43 -13.09
C ASN A 181 17.50 -0.65 -13.02
N ASP A 182 17.67 -1.73 -13.76
CA ASP A 182 16.76 -2.88 -13.85
C ASP A 182 16.45 -3.50 -12.48
N THR A 183 17.42 -3.56 -11.56
CA THR A 183 17.23 -4.16 -10.22
C THR A 183 16.23 -3.39 -9.35
N TYR A 184 15.97 -2.11 -9.63
CA TYR A 184 14.90 -1.36 -8.99
C TYR A 184 13.51 -1.80 -9.48
N ILE A 185 13.42 -2.37 -10.66
CA ILE A 185 12.15 -2.75 -11.29
C ILE A 185 11.90 -4.25 -11.10
N ILE A 186 12.87 -5.08 -11.44
CA ILE A 186 12.83 -6.54 -11.24
C ILE A 186 13.88 -6.94 -10.23
N ASN A 187 13.43 -7.40 -9.08
CA ASN A 187 14.31 -7.98 -8.07
C ASN A 187 14.22 -9.50 -8.14
N TRP A 188 15.05 -10.11 -8.99
CA TRP A 188 15.08 -11.54 -9.22
C TRP A 188 15.31 -12.40 -7.96
N CYS A 189 15.87 -11.84 -6.88
CA CYS A 189 16.05 -12.52 -5.60
C CYS A 189 14.78 -12.54 -4.71
N ARG A 190 13.66 -11.97 -5.15
CA ARG A 190 12.46 -11.78 -4.32
C ARG A 190 11.18 -12.19 -5.03
N ASN A 191 11.25 -13.31 -5.78
CA ASN A 191 10.10 -13.86 -6.49
C ASN A 191 9.31 -14.78 -5.57
N TYR A 192 8.00 -14.76 -5.73
CA TYR A 192 7.06 -15.54 -4.94
C TYR A 192 6.01 -16.11 -5.86
N ASN A 193 5.36 -17.20 -5.40
CA ASN A 193 4.21 -17.77 -6.09
C ASN A 193 3.07 -16.75 -6.25
N GLU A 194 2.04 -17.10 -7.00
CA GLU A 194 0.89 -16.23 -7.31
C GLU A 194 0.26 -15.57 -6.07
N THR A 195 0.22 -16.26 -4.95
CA THR A 195 -0.37 -15.78 -3.68
C THR A 195 0.63 -15.08 -2.77
N ALA A 196 1.89 -14.96 -3.20
CA ALA A 196 3.01 -14.42 -2.42
C ALA A 196 3.22 -15.15 -1.07
N THR A 197 2.94 -16.45 -1.01
CA THR A 197 3.05 -17.26 0.22
C THR A 197 4.30 -18.12 0.27
N ALA A 198 4.89 -18.45 -0.87
CA ALA A 198 6.15 -19.20 -0.99
C ALA A 198 7.11 -18.48 -1.93
N ALA A 199 8.41 -18.54 -1.64
CA ALA A 199 9.45 -18.08 -2.55
C ALA A 199 9.54 -19.01 -3.77
N ILE A 200 9.97 -18.47 -4.91
CA ILE A 200 10.35 -19.20 -6.11
C ILE A 200 11.85 -19.01 -6.25
N ASP A 201 12.60 -20.08 -6.13
CA ASP A 201 14.07 -20.05 -6.13
C ASP A 201 14.67 -20.37 -7.52
N ASP A 202 13.85 -20.79 -8.49
CA ASP A 202 14.27 -21.34 -9.78
C ASP A 202 14.37 -20.31 -10.91
N PHE A 203 14.71 -19.05 -10.56
CA PHE A 203 14.99 -18.02 -11.55
C PHE A 203 16.49 -17.90 -11.79
N SER A 204 16.96 -18.28 -12.97
CA SER A 204 18.35 -18.06 -13.41
C SER A 204 18.41 -16.93 -14.42
N LEU A 205 19.15 -15.86 -14.11
CA LEU A 205 19.35 -14.75 -15.04
C LEU A 205 20.14 -15.18 -16.27
N LEU A 206 19.65 -14.76 -17.44
CA LEU A 206 20.42 -14.83 -18.68
C LEU A 206 21.33 -13.60 -18.74
N PHE A 207 22.64 -13.81 -18.62
CA PHE A 207 23.61 -12.74 -18.75
C PHE A 207 24.11 -12.66 -20.20
N CYS A 208 23.82 -11.55 -20.85
CA CYS A 208 24.37 -11.23 -22.17
C CYS A 208 25.46 -10.16 -21.99
N SER A 209 26.73 -10.59 -21.88
CA SER A 209 27.81 -9.80 -21.27
C SER A 209 28.20 -8.52 -22.00
N ASP A 210 28.03 -8.40 -23.31
CA ASP A 210 28.52 -7.26 -24.08
C ASP A 210 27.46 -6.36 -24.70
N LYS A 211 26.22 -6.84 -24.78
CA LYS A 211 25.06 -6.03 -25.14
C LYS A 211 24.06 -6.11 -24.01
N ASN A 212 24.19 -5.20 -23.07
CA ASN A 212 23.39 -5.11 -21.84
C ASN A 212 21.90 -4.97 -22.14
N ILE A 213 21.24 -6.01 -22.63
CA ILE A 213 19.79 -6.01 -22.78
C ILE A 213 19.06 -5.91 -21.45
N ASN A 214 19.75 -6.34 -20.37
CA ASN A 214 19.28 -6.21 -18.99
C ASN A 214 19.78 -4.92 -18.31
N ASN A 215 20.37 -3.96 -19.03
CA ASN A 215 20.95 -2.79 -18.41
C ASN A 215 20.10 -1.54 -18.68
N LEU A 216 19.38 -1.13 -17.66
CA LEU A 216 18.76 0.19 -17.62
C LEU A 216 19.63 1.12 -16.78
N SER A 217 19.97 2.27 -17.33
CA SER A 217 20.70 3.32 -16.59
C SER A 217 20.07 4.67 -16.89
N LEU A 218 19.09 5.07 -16.07
CA LEU A 218 18.37 6.33 -16.22
C LEU A 218 18.63 7.25 -15.05
N PHE A 219 19.09 8.45 -15.35
CA PHE A 219 19.18 9.55 -14.40
C PHE A 219 17.89 10.38 -14.35
N GLY A 220 17.79 11.31 -13.39
CA GLY A 220 16.55 12.07 -13.13
C GLY A 220 15.97 12.70 -14.40
N GLY A 221 14.71 12.38 -14.67
CA GLY A 221 13.97 12.79 -15.87
C GLY A 221 14.14 11.87 -17.08
N GLY A 222 15.12 10.95 -17.07
CA GLY A 222 15.36 10.01 -18.16
C GLY A 222 14.26 8.94 -18.27
N GLU A 223 14.03 8.47 -19.49
CA GLU A 223 13.13 7.36 -19.82
C GLU A 223 13.76 6.44 -20.84
N GLY A 224 13.38 5.16 -20.82
CA GLY A 224 13.94 4.15 -21.73
C GLY A 224 13.24 2.81 -21.60
N THR A 225 13.62 1.92 -22.52
CA THR A 225 13.16 0.53 -22.55
C THR A 225 14.30 -0.38 -22.10
N PHE A 226 13.96 -1.43 -21.35
CA PHE A 226 14.91 -2.48 -20.99
C PHE A 226 14.23 -3.84 -21.08
N TYR A 227 15.03 -4.89 -21.12
CA TYR A 227 14.59 -6.27 -21.22
C TYR A 227 15.11 -7.05 -20.02
N PHE A 228 14.21 -7.75 -19.35
CA PHE A 228 14.58 -8.73 -18.34
C PHE A 228 14.55 -10.12 -18.97
N CYS A 229 15.65 -10.83 -18.92
CA CYS A 229 15.81 -12.18 -19.47
C CYS A 229 16.19 -13.16 -18.38
N ALA A 230 15.46 -14.24 -18.24
CA ALA A 230 15.71 -15.28 -17.26
C ALA A 230 15.23 -16.64 -17.75
N PHE A 231 15.85 -17.72 -17.22
CA PHE A 231 15.27 -19.06 -17.27
C PHE A 231 14.30 -19.20 -16.12
N VAL A 232 13.11 -19.68 -16.41
CA VAL A 232 12.04 -19.90 -15.44
C VAL A 232 11.40 -21.26 -15.68
N PRO A 233 10.74 -21.88 -14.68
CA PRO A 233 10.01 -23.12 -14.91
C PRO A 233 9.02 -23.03 -16.09
N ASP A 234 8.94 -24.08 -16.89
CA ASP A 234 8.12 -24.11 -18.11
C ASP A 234 6.64 -23.89 -17.81
N ASP A 235 6.16 -24.37 -16.67
CA ASP A 235 4.77 -24.27 -16.22
C ASP A 235 4.48 -22.99 -15.45
N LEU A 236 5.48 -22.13 -15.20
CA LEU A 236 5.28 -20.88 -14.49
C LEU A 236 4.50 -19.89 -15.36
N THR A 237 3.30 -19.52 -14.92
CA THR A 237 2.43 -18.57 -15.60
C THR A 237 2.31 -17.24 -14.88
N THR A 238 2.61 -17.22 -13.60
CA THR A 238 2.52 -16.00 -12.77
C THR A 238 3.52 -16.04 -11.63
N PHE A 239 4.06 -14.87 -11.29
CA PHE A 239 4.81 -14.70 -10.06
C PHE A 239 4.55 -13.33 -9.44
N THR A 240 4.88 -13.18 -8.16
CA THR A 240 4.83 -11.90 -7.47
C THR A 240 6.20 -11.53 -6.93
N GLN A 241 6.47 -10.24 -6.90
CA GLN A 241 7.63 -9.69 -6.20
C GLN A 241 7.22 -8.47 -5.38
N TYR A 242 8.12 -7.99 -4.52
CA TYR A 242 7.92 -6.72 -3.87
C TYR A 242 9.13 -5.80 -4.00
N GLN A 243 8.84 -4.50 -4.04
CA GLN A 243 9.82 -3.43 -3.93
C GLN A 243 9.68 -2.77 -2.55
N THR A 244 10.79 -2.32 -1.99
CA THR A 244 10.78 -1.58 -0.72
C THR A 244 10.58 -0.09 -1.01
N THR A 245 9.53 0.49 -0.44
CA THR A 245 9.23 1.92 -0.57
C THR A 245 10.07 2.76 0.41
N LYS A 246 10.02 4.08 0.26
CA LYS A 246 10.67 5.04 1.16
C LYS A 246 10.21 4.90 2.63
N SER A 247 8.99 4.43 2.85
CA SER A 247 8.44 4.15 4.19
C SER A 247 8.83 2.77 4.74
N PHE A 248 9.73 2.02 4.07
CA PHE A 248 10.07 0.62 4.35
C PHE A 248 8.92 -0.37 4.20
N ASP A 249 7.80 0.04 3.63
CA ASP A 249 6.69 -0.85 3.31
C ASP A 249 7.02 -1.67 2.06
N LYS A 250 6.42 -2.86 1.98
CA LYS A 250 6.51 -3.71 0.79
C LYS A 250 5.43 -3.32 -0.20
N TYR A 251 5.83 -2.93 -1.41
CA TYR A 251 4.93 -2.72 -2.55
C TYR A 251 4.95 -3.95 -3.45
N TRP A 252 3.86 -4.72 -3.47
CA TRP A 252 3.75 -5.97 -4.19
C TRP A 252 3.29 -5.78 -5.62
N ILE A 253 3.88 -6.54 -6.54
CA ILE A 253 3.61 -6.50 -7.98
C ILE A 253 3.40 -7.95 -8.43
N LYS A 254 2.36 -8.21 -9.23
CA LYS A 254 2.08 -9.51 -9.82
C LYS A 254 2.32 -9.46 -11.32
N PHE A 255 3.18 -10.35 -11.80
CA PHE A 255 3.47 -10.56 -13.21
C PHE A 255 2.67 -11.76 -13.72
N ASN A 256 2.02 -11.61 -14.86
CA ASN A 256 1.46 -12.70 -15.66
C ASN A 256 2.40 -12.89 -16.84
N ILE A 257 2.90 -14.12 -17.03
CA ILE A 257 3.95 -14.45 -17.99
C ILE A 257 3.59 -15.64 -18.86
#